data_b555b776947552f11f15eea117927b36
#
_entry.id   b555b776947552f11f15eea117927b36
#
_cell.length_a   1.000
_cell.length_b   1.000
_cell.length_c   1.000
_cell.angle_alpha   90.00
_cell.angle_beta   90.00
_cell.angle_gamma   90.00
#
_symmetry.space_group_name_H-M   'P 1'
#
loop_
_entity.id
_entity.type
_entity.pdbx_description
1 polymer ?
#
loop_
_entity_poly.entity_id
_entity_poly.type
_entity_poly.pdbx_seq_one_letter_code
_entity_poly.pdbx_strand_id
1 'polypeptide(L)'
;MENILISACLLGVCCRYDGESKPIMQTVALMERYHLVPVCPEQLGGLPTPREPSERQGCAVVMKSGTDVTAQYRRGAEQTLHLARLYGCKAAVLEERSPSCGSGRIYDGTFSGRLTSGDGVTAALLKENGIAVYG
;
A
#
# COMPACT_ATOMS: atom_id res chain seq x y z
N MET A 1 -9.28 -6.03 -21.54
CA MET A 1 -8.77 -4.97 -20.63
C MET A 1 -7.73 -5.56 -19.70
N GLU A 2 -6.69 -4.81 -19.45
CA GLU A 2 -5.66 -5.22 -18.49
C GLU A 2 -6.17 -5.15 -17.06
N ASN A 3 -5.63 -6.02 -16.22
CA ASN A 3 -5.84 -5.96 -14.77
C ASN A 3 -4.77 -5.07 -14.15
N ILE A 4 -5.16 -4.21 -13.22
CA ILE A 4 -4.22 -3.46 -12.40
C ILE A 4 -4.60 -3.60 -10.92
N LEU A 5 -3.58 -3.57 -10.06
CA LEU A 5 -3.82 -3.48 -8.63
C LEU A 5 -4.23 -2.06 -8.25
N ILE A 6 -5.07 -1.95 -7.23
CA ILE A 6 -5.39 -0.65 -6.64
C ILE A 6 -5.56 -0.80 -5.13
N SER A 7 -5.07 0.17 -4.38
CA SER A 7 -5.34 0.23 -2.94
C SER A 7 -6.86 0.29 -2.71
N ALA A 8 -7.40 -0.66 -1.95
CA ALA A 8 -8.84 -0.75 -1.73
C ALA A 8 -9.44 0.51 -1.10
N CYS A 9 -8.67 1.20 -0.26
CA CYS A 9 -9.12 2.45 0.36
C CYS A 9 -9.39 3.57 -0.68
N LEU A 10 -8.73 3.52 -1.83
CA LEU A 10 -8.96 4.48 -2.91
C LEU A 10 -10.27 4.24 -3.65
N LEU A 11 -10.89 3.09 -3.44
CA LEU A 11 -12.20 2.73 -3.98
C LEU A 11 -13.34 2.95 -2.97
N GLY A 12 -13.04 3.44 -1.78
CA GLY A 12 -14.02 3.66 -0.74
C GLY A 12 -14.12 2.55 0.30
N VAL A 13 -13.23 1.56 0.26
CA VAL A 13 -13.19 0.51 1.30
C VAL A 13 -12.52 1.09 2.55
N CYS A 14 -13.19 0.94 3.70
CA CYS A 14 -12.72 1.49 4.97
C CYS A 14 -11.65 0.59 5.58
N CYS A 15 -10.51 0.49 4.93
CA CYS A 15 -9.40 -0.39 5.34
C CYS A 15 -8.12 0.36 5.75
N ARG A 16 -8.16 1.69 5.79
CA ARG A 16 -7.04 2.49 6.31
C ARG A 16 -6.86 2.23 7.81
N TYR A 17 -5.69 2.61 8.32
CA TYR A 17 -5.36 2.42 9.73
C TYR A 17 -6.40 3.04 10.68
N ASP A 18 -7.02 4.16 10.29
CA ASP A 18 -8.03 4.87 11.07
C ASP A 18 -9.46 4.33 10.87
N GLY A 19 -9.63 3.28 10.07
CA GLY A 19 -10.94 2.72 9.75
C GLY A 19 -11.71 3.51 8.70
N GLU A 20 -11.07 4.49 8.08
CA GLU A 20 -11.67 5.32 7.02
C GLU A 20 -11.25 4.83 5.63
N SER A 21 -11.83 5.44 4.62
CA SER A 21 -11.44 5.28 3.21
C SER A 21 -10.88 6.59 2.68
N LYS A 22 -10.33 6.54 1.47
CA LYS A 22 -9.83 7.72 0.77
C LYS A 22 -10.17 7.61 -0.71
N PRO A 23 -11.47 7.66 -1.07
CA PRO A 23 -11.88 7.47 -2.46
C PRO A 23 -11.31 8.56 -3.36
N ILE A 24 -10.89 8.16 -4.56
CA ILE A 24 -10.36 9.06 -5.58
C ILE A 24 -11.39 9.29 -6.68
N MET A 25 -11.32 10.46 -7.30
CA MET A 25 -12.25 10.83 -8.37
C MET A 25 -12.04 10.03 -9.67
N GLN A 26 -10.83 9.48 -9.85
CA GLN A 26 -10.43 8.78 -11.06
C GLN A 26 -10.99 7.35 -11.17
N THR A 27 -11.69 6.87 -10.15
CA THR A 27 -12.16 5.46 -10.08
C THR A 27 -12.98 5.07 -11.32
N VAL A 28 -13.96 5.87 -11.70
CA VAL A 28 -14.82 5.58 -12.87
C VAL A 28 -14.01 5.52 -14.15
N ALA A 29 -13.13 6.49 -14.37
CA ALA A 29 -12.25 6.52 -15.54
C ALA A 29 -11.31 5.31 -15.60
N LEU A 30 -10.78 4.90 -14.46
CA LEU A 30 -9.94 3.69 -14.38
C LEU A 30 -10.74 2.43 -14.71
N MET A 31 -11.97 2.31 -14.20
CA MET A 31 -12.83 1.15 -14.46
C MET A 31 -13.24 1.03 -15.92
N GLU A 32 -13.27 2.12 -16.65
CA GLU A 32 -13.55 2.11 -18.10
C GLU A 32 -12.38 1.52 -18.90
N ARG A 33 -11.16 1.56 -18.37
CA ARG A 33 -9.94 1.16 -19.07
C ARG A 33 -9.30 -0.12 -18.52
N TYR A 34 -9.55 -0.46 -17.27
CA TYR A 34 -8.89 -1.56 -16.56
C TYR A 34 -9.87 -2.34 -15.72
N HIS A 35 -9.54 -3.60 -15.48
CA HIS A 35 -10.12 -4.37 -14.38
C HIS A 35 -9.32 -4.07 -13.13
N LEU A 36 -9.96 -3.53 -12.11
CA LEU A 36 -9.32 -3.15 -10.87
C LEU A 36 -9.31 -4.32 -9.89
N VAL A 37 -8.13 -4.67 -9.40
CA VAL A 37 -7.95 -5.70 -8.37
C VAL A 37 -7.65 -4.98 -7.06
N PRO A 38 -8.64 -4.86 -6.15
CA PRO A 38 -8.45 -4.13 -4.90
C PRO A 38 -7.62 -4.94 -3.91
N VAL A 39 -6.68 -4.26 -3.26
CA VAL A 39 -5.83 -4.86 -2.24
C VAL A 39 -5.65 -3.89 -1.08
N CYS A 40 -5.49 -4.45 0.12
CA CYS A 40 -4.98 -3.73 1.28
C CYS A 40 -3.81 -4.54 1.84
N PRO A 41 -2.57 -4.19 1.49
CA PRO A 41 -1.41 -4.98 1.89
C PRO A 41 -1.28 -5.13 3.41
N GLU A 42 -1.68 -4.12 4.18
CA GLU A 42 -1.61 -4.19 5.64
C GLU A 42 -2.57 -5.24 6.19
N GLN A 43 -3.81 -5.30 5.67
CA GLN A 43 -4.76 -6.36 6.06
C GLN A 43 -4.29 -7.73 5.57
N LEU A 44 -3.74 -7.83 4.37
CA LEU A 44 -3.17 -9.07 3.86
C LEU A 44 -2.00 -9.57 4.72
N GLY A 45 -1.30 -8.67 5.36
CA GLY A 45 -0.23 -9.00 6.30
C GLY A 45 -0.71 -9.41 7.70
N GLY A 46 -2.02 -9.33 7.95
CA GLY A 46 -2.62 -9.76 9.21
C GLY A 46 -2.86 -8.62 10.21
N LEU A 47 -2.78 -7.37 9.78
CA LEU A 47 -3.07 -6.24 10.66
C LEU A 47 -4.58 -5.95 10.70
N PRO A 48 -5.14 -5.63 11.88
CA PRO A 48 -6.56 -5.32 12.01
C PRO A 48 -6.89 -3.92 11.51
N THR A 49 -8.16 -3.63 11.36
CA THR A 49 -8.70 -2.30 11.10
C THR A 49 -9.74 -1.97 12.17
N PRO A 50 -9.63 -0.89 12.94
CA PRO A 50 -8.52 0.09 12.92
C PRO A 50 -7.24 -0.47 13.56
N ARG A 51 -6.15 0.24 13.34
CA ARG A 51 -4.83 -0.08 13.89
C ARG A 51 -4.04 1.20 14.12
N GLU A 52 -2.97 1.11 14.92
CA GLU A 52 -2.08 2.24 15.11
C GLU A 52 -1.39 2.62 13.80
N PRO A 53 -1.09 3.92 13.60
CA PRO A 53 -0.24 4.31 12.47
C PRO A 53 1.16 3.74 12.63
N SER A 54 1.75 3.35 11.51
CA SER A 54 3.11 2.82 11.44
C SER A 54 3.94 3.65 10.47
N GLU A 55 5.26 3.67 10.67
CA GLU A 55 6.21 4.31 9.77
C GLU A 55 7.45 3.44 9.59
N ARG A 56 8.08 3.55 8.41
CA ARG A 56 9.35 2.86 8.16
C ARG A 56 10.48 3.56 8.90
N GLN A 57 11.32 2.75 9.52
CA GLN A 57 12.60 3.16 10.11
C GLN A 57 13.67 2.27 9.49
N GLY A 58 14.25 2.69 8.37
CA GLY A 58 15.13 1.86 7.58
C GLY A 58 14.40 0.64 7.01
N CYS A 59 14.89 -0.55 7.31
CA CYS A 59 14.27 -1.80 6.89
C CYS A 59 13.14 -2.27 7.82
N ALA A 60 12.96 -1.63 8.97
CA ALA A 60 11.91 -1.96 9.92
C ALA A 60 10.67 -1.10 9.71
N VAL A 61 9.52 -1.61 10.11
CA VAL A 61 8.27 -0.87 10.21
C VAL A 61 7.79 -0.97 11.65
N VAL A 62 7.54 0.17 12.27
CA VAL A 62 7.13 0.22 13.68
C VAL A 62 5.85 1.04 13.84
N MET A 63 5.01 0.62 14.77
CA MET A 63 3.84 1.39 15.19
C MET A 63 4.26 2.56 16.06
N LYS A 64 3.41 3.55 16.20
CA LYS A 64 3.64 4.73 17.04
C LYS A 64 4.01 4.36 18.47
N SER A 65 3.45 3.28 19.00
CA SER A 65 3.77 2.74 20.33
C SER A 65 5.13 2.06 20.43
N GLY A 66 5.82 1.86 19.30
CA GLY A 66 7.11 1.17 19.23
C GLY A 66 7.02 -0.31 18.88
N THR A 67 5.82 -0.87 18.71
CA THR A 67 5.66 -2.26 18.34
C THR A 67 6.17 -2.49 16.91
N ASP A 68 7.08 -3.45 16.74
CA ASP A 68 7.61 -3.83 15.42
C ASP A 68 6.58 -4.66 14.66
N VAL A 69 6.24 -4.21 13.47
CA VAL A 69 5.28 -4.88 12.55
C VAL A 69 5.92 -5.18 11.19
N THR A 70 7.24 -5.24 11.16
CA THR A 70 7.99 -5.50 9.91
C THR A 70 7.55 -6.79 9.24
N ALA A 71 7.37 -7.87 10.01
CA ALA A 71 6.95 -9.16 9.47
C ALA A 71 5.58 -9.08 8.79
N GLN A 72 4.63 -8.37 9.39
CA GLN A 72 3.29 -8.18 8.82
C GLN A 72 3.35 -7.36 7.54
N TYR A 73 4.15 -6.30 7.50
CA TYR A 73 4.31 -5.48 6.30
C TYR A 73 4.97 -6.27 5.16
N ARG A 74 5.99 -7.07 5.47
CA ARG A 74 6.64 -7.94 4.47
C ARG A 74 5.67 -8.99 3.94
N ARG A 75 4.92 -9.63 4.82
CA ARG A 75 3.90 -10.61 4.42
C ARG A 75 2.85 -9.98 3.51
N GLY A 76 2.36 -8.79 3.87
CA GLY A 76 1.40 -8.06 3.05
C GLY A 76 1.93 -7.73 1.67
N ALA A 77 3.19 -7.30 1.58
CA ALA A 77 3.85 -7.03 0.32
C ALA A 77 3.98 -8.29 -0.54
N GLU A 78 4.38 -9.41 0.04
CA GLU A 78 4.51 -10.69 -0.66
C GLU A 78 3.17 -11.20 -1.17
N GLN A 79 2.12 -11.12 -0.35
CA GLN A 79 0.78 -11.51 -0.75
C GLN A 79 0.23 -10.61 -1.87
N THR A 80 0.52 -9.34 -1.82
CA THR A 80 0.15 -8.39 -2.87
C THR A 80 0.86 -8.72 -4.18
N LEU A 81 2.15 -9.03 -4.13
CA LEU A 81 2.89 -9.47 -5.30
C LEU A 81 2.33 -10.76 -5.88
N HIS A 82 1.96 -11.71 -5.03
CA HIS A 82 1.33 -12.96 -5.45
C HIS A 82 0.03 -12.69 -6.24
N LEU A 83 -0.82 -11.80 -5.73
CA LEU A 83 -2.05 -11.42 -6.43
C LEU A 83 -1.75 -10.72 -7.77
N ALA A 84 -0.75 -9.85 -7.79
CA ALA A 84 -0.34 -9.16 -9.02
C ALA A 84 0.06 -10.18 -10.10
N ARG A 85 0.84 -11.19 -9.73
CA ARG A 85 1.26 -12.25 -10.65
C ARG A 85 0.11 -13.13 -11.09
N LEU A 86 -0.77 -13.50 -10.15
CA LEU A 86 -1.94 -14.33 -10.43
C LEU A 86 -2.87 -13.67 -11.46
N TYR A 87 -3.09 -12.38 -11.34
CA TYR A 87 -3.96 -11.62 -12.23
C TYR A 87 -3.21 -10.97 -13.40
N GLY A 88 -1.91 -11.16 -13.52
CA GLY A 88 -1.12 -10.60 -14.60
C GLY A 88 -1.04 -9.08 -14.58
N CYS A 89 -1.09 -8.46 -13.40
CA CYS A 89 -1.02 -7.01 -13.27
C CYS A 89 0.39 -6.49 -13.56
N LYS A 90 0.51 -5.50 -14.43
CA LYS A 90 1.78 -4.83 -14.75
C LYS A 90 1.91 -3.47 -14.09
N ALA A 91 0.85 -3.00 -13.47
CA ALA A 91 0.79 -1.70 -12.81
C ALA A 91 -0.08 -1.75 -11.57
N ALA A 92 0.17 -0.83 -10.66
CA ALA A 92 -0.59 -0.66 -9.43
C ALA A 92 -0.80 0.83 -9.15
N VAL A 93 -2.00 1.18 -8.71
CA VAL A 93 -2.33 2.51 -8.19
C VAL A 93 -2.48 2.37 -6.69
N LEU A 94 -1.54 2.90 -5.93
CA LEU A 94 -1.47 2.70 -4.49
C LEU A 94 -1.62 4.01 -3.73
N GLU A 95 -2.08 3.92 -2.48
CA GLU A 95 -2.22 5.07 -1.60
C GLU A 95 -0.85 5.73 -1.35
N GLU A 96 -0.81 7.06 -1.43
CA GLU A 96 0.41 7.84 -1.22
C GLU A 96 0.90 7.82 0.22
N ARG A 97 2.22 7.96 0.39
CA ARG A 97 2.91 8.26 1.66
C ARG A 97 2.90 7.15 2.71
N SER A 98 2.14 6.10 2.52
CA SER A 98 2.04 5.04 3.52
C SER A 98 3.33 4.22 3.61
N PRO A 99 3.63 3.62 4.77
CA PRO A 99 4.80 2.74 4.91
C PRO A 99 4.69 1.46 4.09
N SER A 100 3.50 1.11 3.62
CA SER A 100 3.27 -0.02 2.72
C SER A 100 3.22 0.40 1.25
N CYS A 101 2.39 1.38 0.93
CA CYS A 101 1.97 1.69 -0.43
C CYS A 101 2.62 2.94 -1.03
N GLY A 102 3.26 3.79 -0.23
CA GLY A 102 3.84 5.04 -0.70
C GLY A 102 4.92 4.81 -1.76
N SER A 103 4.89 5.62 -2.82
CA SER A 103 5.85 5.54 -3.92
C SER A 103 6.61 6.84 -4.05
N GLY A 104 7.91 6.78 -3.84
CA GLY A 104 8.84 7.92 -3.93
C GLY A 104 8.92 8.78 -2.68
N ARG A 105 7.87 8.90 -1.91
CA ARG A 105 7.84 9.64 -0.65
C ARG A 105 7.00 8.92 0.38
N ILE A 106 7.55 8.82 1.58
CA ILE A 106 6.90 8.20 2.74
C ILE A 106 7.20 9.04 3.98
N TYR A 107 6.45 8.80 5.05
CA TYR A 107 6.77 9.39 6.35
C TYR A 107 8.12 8.89 6.85
N ASP A 108 8.87 9.78 7.52
CA ASP A 108 10.30 9.58 7.79
C ASP A 108 10.64 8.70 9.00
N GLY A 109 9.65 8.17 9.69
CA GLY A 109 9.85 7.31 10.85
C GLY A 109 9.85 8.03 12.19
N THR A 110 9.71 9.35 12.21
CA THR A 110 9.73 10.15 13.45
C THR A 110 8.33 10.41 14.01
N PHE A 111 7.28 10.03 13.29
CA PHE A 111 5.87 10.30 13.64
C PHE A 111 5.58 11.80 13.82
N SER A 112 6.27 12.63 13.03
CA SER A 112 6.17 14.09 13.09
C SER A 112 5.46 14.72 11.89
N GLY A 113 4.96 13.91 10.96
CA GLY A 113 4.34 14.37 9.72
C GLY A 113 5.34 14.75 8.63
N ARG A 114 6.63 14.54 8.85
CA ARG A 114 7.68 14.81 7.87
C ARG A 114 7.79 13.67 6.87
N LEU A 115 8.00 14.05 5.60
CA LEU A 115 8.21 13.11 4.51
C LEU A 115 9.68 13.00 4.16
N THR A 116 10.07 11.83 3.66
CA THR A 116 11.41 11.57 3.13
C THR A 116 11.30 10.82 1.81
N SER A 117 12.39 10.82 1.03
CA SER A 117 12.47 10.00 -0.17
C SER A 117 12.49 8.52 0.21
N GLY A 118 11.73 7.71 -0.49
CA GLY A 118 11.68 6.28 -0.27
C GLY A 118 10.35 5.69 -0.69
N ASP A 119 10.29 4.37 -0.62
CA ASP A 119 9.10 3.59 -0.96
C ASP A 119 8.57 2.85 0.25
N GLY A 120 7.27 2.67 0.31
CA GLY A 120 6.65 1.71 1.21
C GLY A 120 7.10 0.29 0.88
N VAL A 121 6.94 -0.63 1.83
CA VAL A 121 7.42 -2.02 1.68
C VAL A 121 6.81 -2.71 0.46
N THR A 122 5.50 -2.54 0.26
CA THR A 122 4.79 -3.12 -0.89
C THR A 122 5.21 -2.45 -2.20
N ALA A 123 5.25 -1.11 -2.23
CA ALA A 123 5.66 -0.38 -3.44
C ALA A 123 7.07 -0.79 -3.88
N ALA A 124 8.00 -0.90 -2.94
CA ALA A 124 9.37 -1.33 -3.23
C ALA A 124 9.41 -2.73 -3.85
N LEU A 125 8.70 -3.70 -3.25
CA LEU A 125 8.68 -5.07 -3.74
C LEU A 125 8.06 -5.18 -5.13
N LEU A 126 6.97 -4.47 -5.38
CA LEU A 126 6.33 -4.46 -6.71
C LEU A 126 7.27 -3.89 -7.77
N LYS A 127 7.94 -2.77 -7.48
CA LYS A 127 8.90 -2.15 -8.41
C LYS A 127 10.09 -3.06 -8.70
N GLU A 128 10.63 -3.75 -7.70
CA GLU A 128 11.72 -4.72 -7.86
C GLU A 128 11.32 -5.87 -8.79
N ASN A 129 10.04 -6.15 -8.90
CA ASN A 129 9.51 -7.22 -9.75
C ASN A 129 8.89 -6.70 -11.05
N GLY A 130 9.24 -5.51 -11.46
CA GLY A 130 8.86 -4.95 -12.76
C GLY A 130 7.45 -4.42 -12.86
N ILE A 131 6.77 -4.21 -11.73
CA ILE A 131 5.42 -3.65 -11.70
C ILE A 131 5.51 -2.15 -11.45
N ALA A 132 4.94 -1.34 -12.34
CA ALA A 132 4.92 0.11 -12.20
C ALA A 132 3.96 0.51 -11.08
N VAL A 133 4.39 1.43 -10.21
CA VAL A 133 3.56 1.90 -9.09
C VAL A 133 3.30 3.39 -9.25
N TYR A 134 2.02 3.75 -9.19
CA TYR A 134 1.52 5.12 -9.26
C TYR A 134 0.82 5.48 -7.95
N GLY A 135 0.98 6.71 -7.53
CA GLY A 135 0.36 7.21 -6.30
C GLY A 135 -0.60 8.33 -6.50
#